data_d2a9c7cc54debf84551c0dc731338333
#
_entry.id   d2a9c7cc54debf84551c0dc731338333
#
_cell.length_a   1.000
_cell.length_b   1.000
_cell.length_c   1.000
_cell.angle_alpha   90.00
_cell.angle_beta   90.00
_cell.angle_gamma   90.00
#
_symmetry.space_group_name_H-M   'P 1'
#
loop_
_entity.id
_entity.type
_entity.pdbx_description
1 polymer ?
#
loop_
_entity_poly.entity_id
_entity_poly.type
_entity_poly.pdbx_seq_one_letter_code
_entity_poly.pdbx_strand_id
1 'polypeptide(L)'
;MEKKGRYGEFGGQYAAETLMNALINLEEAFNKYKDDEDFNRELNYYHKQYTGRPSILYYAEKMTKDLGGAKIYLKREDLNHTGAHKINNVIGQCLLAKRMGKKKVIAETGAGQHGVATATFATVLGLECDVYMGEEDTKRQALNVFRMNLLGATVHPITSGTGTLKDATNEAMRAWTANAEDTFYVLGSAVGPHPYPLIVKHFQSVISKETRKQLLEMEGKLPDAVMACVGGGSNAICMFADFIDEPSVKLYGAEAAGDGVDTERHAASITKGTVGVLHGMKSLFLQDNGGNIMPVYSISAGLDYPGIGPEHAYMAKTGRAEYYPITDKEAVDSFVYLSRMEGIIPAIESSHAIALARKIAPTMKKDEILVVCLSGRGDKDVYSVAKYLGKDISEE
;
A
#
# COMPACT_ATOMS: atom_id res chain seq x y z
N MET A 1 12.18 27.93 -6.18
CA MET A 1 11.48 27.39 -5.01
C MET A 1 10.82 26.08 -5.43
N GLU A 2 11.26 24.94 -4.90
CA GLU A 2 10.50 23.69 -5.02
C GLU A 2 9.11 23.93 -4.44
N LYS A 3 8.08 23.62 -5.24
CA LYS A 3 6.70 23.78 -4.79
C LYS A 3 6.42 22.66 -3.80
N LYS A 4 6.14 22.99 -2.54
CA LYS A 4 5.77 22.05 -1.47
C LYS A 4 4.82 20.96 -1.95
N GLY A 5 5.15 19.69 -1.67
CA GLY A 5 4.32 18.54 -2.00
C GLY A 5 4.14 18.27 -3.49
N ARG A 6 5.09 18.73 -4.31
CA ARG A 6 5.09 18.51 -5.77
C ARG A 6 6.19 17.56 -6.20
N TYR A 7 5.81 16.67 -7.10
CA TYR A 7 6.68 15.78 -7.84
C TYR A 7 6.52 16.15 -9.32
N GLY A 8 7.33 17.09 -9.82
CA GLY A 8 7.10 17.71 -11.12
C GLY A 8 5.71 18.38 -11.19
N GLU A 9 4.86 17.93 -12.11
CA GLU A 9 3.48 18.44 -12.23
C GLU A 9 2.48 17.74 -11.27
N PHE A 10 2.84 16.61 -10.68
CA PHE A 10 1.99 15.81 -9.81
C PHE A 10 2.03 16.25 -8.35
N GLY A 11 1.14 15.71 -7.51
CA GLY A 11 1.03 16.06 -6.10
C GLY A 11 0.23 17.35 -5.87
N GLY A 12 0.60 18.07 -4.85
CA GLY A 12 -0.06 19.33 -4.44
C GLY A 12 -1.13 19.11 -3.38
N GLN A 13 -1.95 20.13 -3.19
CA GLN A 13 -2.91 20.22 -2.09
C GLN A 13 -4.23 20.76 -2.64
N TYR A 14 -4.98 19.90 -3.32
CA TYR A 14 -6.26 20.23 -3.95
C TYR A 14 -7.41 19.88 -3.01
N ALA A 15 -7.43 20.55 -1.86
CA ALA A 15 -8.44 20.33 -0.82
C ALA A 15 -9.38 21.54 -0.72
N ALA A 16 -10.57 21.34 -0.16
CA ALA A 16 -11.48 22.42 0.17
C ALA A 16 -10.83 23.36 1.20
N GLU A 17 -11.14 24.66 1.13
CA GLU A 17 -10.59 25.67 2.04
C GLU A 17 -10.86 25.32 3.51
N THR A 18 -12.02 24.74 3.79
CA THR A 18 -12.41 24.28 5.14
C THR A 18 -11.46 23.22 5.72
N LEU A 19 -10.72 22.50 4.89
CA LEU A 19 -9.76 21.46 5.31
C LEU A 19 -8.32 22.00 5.41
N MET A 20 -8.04 23.19 4.90
CA MET A 20 -6.68 23.71 4.80
C MET A 20 -5.99 23.87 6.15
N ASN A 21 -6.70 24.35 7.18
CA ASN A 21 -6.15 24.46 8.53
C ASN A 21 -5.72 23.10 9.10
N ALA A 22 -6.51 22.06 8.87
CA ALA A 22 -6.16 20.70 9.32
C ALA A 22 -4.91 20.19 8.61
N LEU A 23 -4.75 20.43 7.31
CA LEU A 23 -3.57 20.06 6.53
C LEU A 23 -2.32 20.84 6.94
N ILE A 24 -2.45 22.15 7.24
CA ILE A 24 -1.35 22.98 7.74
C ILE A 24 -0.89 22.48 9.10
N ASN A 25 -1.82 22.27 10.04
CA ASN A 25 -1.51 21.75 11.37
C ASN A 25 -0.86 20.35 11.31
N LEU A 26 -1.32 19.51 10.37
CA LEU A 26 -0.73 18.19 10.14
C LEU A 26 0.71 18.29 9.63
N GLU A 27 0.98 19.18 8.67
CA GLU A 27 2.33 19.40 8.14
C GLU A 27 3.27 19.93 9.23
N GLU A 28 2.81 20.88 10.03
CA GLU A 28 3.58 21.44 11.14
C GLU A 28 3.90 20.38 12.21
N ALA A 29 2.91 19.59 12.59
CA ALA A 29 3.09 18.50 13.55
C ALA A 29 4.06 17.44 12.99
N PHE A 30 3.90 17.03 11.74
CA PHE A 30 4.80 16.08 11.10
C PHE A 30 6.25 16.61 11.06
N ASN A 31 6.45 17.86 10.63
CA ASN A 31 7.77 18.47 10.58
C ASN A 31 8.41 18.62 11.97
N LYS A 32 7.62 18.84 13.01
CA LYS A 32 8.08 18.90 14.39
C LYS A 32 8.53 17.52 14.90
N TYR A 33 7.78 16.46 14.61
CA TYR A 33 7.97 15.16 15.28
C TYR A 33 8.77 14.15 14.45
N LYS A 34 8.88 14.27 13.12
CA LYS A 34 9.57 13.31 12.26
C LYS A 34 11.03 13.06 12.67
N ASP A 35 11.71 14.09 13.18
CA ASP A 35 13.12 14.05 13.62
C ASP A 35 13.26 14.15 15.15
N ASP A 36 12.14 14.16 15.90
CA ASP A 36 12.14 14.22 17.36
C ASP A 36 12.60 12.89 17.96
N GLU A 37 13.58 12.93 18.88
CA GLU A 37 14.20 11.74 19.45
C GLU A 37 13.21 10.91 20.27
N ASP A 38 12.33 11.55 21.06
CA ASP A 38 11.36 10.86 21.90
C ASP A 38 10.29 10.19 21.06
N PHE A 39 9.82 10.86 20.01
CA PHE A 39 8.88 10.30 19.03
C PHE A 39 9.50 9.08 18.34
N ASN A 40 10.71 9.21 17.83
CA ASN A 40 11.40 8.12 17.12
C ASN A 40 11.76 6.96 18.06
N ARG A 41 12.07 7.21 19.33
CA ARG A 41 12.27 6.16 20.32
C ARG A 41 10.98 5.37 20.58
N GLU A 42 9.82 6.06 20.72
CA GLU A 42 8.52 5.42 20.89
C GLU A 42 8.11 4.64 19.62
N LEU A 43 8.28 5.23 18.43
CA LEU A 43 8.03 4.56 17.15
C LEU A 43 8.87 3.28 17.01
N ASN A 44 10.17 3.35 17.28
CA ASN A 44 11.09 2.21 17.22
C ASN A 44 10.77 1.14 18.27
N TYR A 45 10.31 1.53 19.47
CA TYR A 45 9.82 0.59 20.46
C TYR A 45 8.67 -0.25 19.92
N TYR A 46 7.63 0.38 19.34
CA TYR A 46 6.51 -0.35 18.77
C TYR A 46 6.91 -1.16 17.52
N HIS A 47 7.76 -0.64 16.67
CA HIS A 47 8.31 -1.40 15.54
C HIS A 47 8.99 -2.69 16.03
N LYS A 48 9.80 -2.63 17.05
CA LYS A 48 10.56 -3.77 17.56
C LYS A 48 9.71 -4.71 18.42
N GLN A 49 8.96 -4.16 19.37
CA GLN A 49 8.30 -4.98 20.41
C GLN A 49 6.88 -5.39 20.03
N TYR A 50 6.24 -4.68 19.11
CA TYR A 50 4.85 -4.91 18.75
C TYR A 50 4.67 -5.45 17.33
N THR A 51 5.38 -4.91 16.34
CA THR A 51 5.26 -5.39 14.96
C THR A 51 6.22 -6.52 14.60
N GLY A 52 7.28 -6.73 15.38
CA GLY A 52 8.28 -7.78 15.14
C GLY A 52 9.34 -7.38 14.11
N ARG A 53 9.61 -6.07 13.97
CA ARG A 53 10.68 -5.59 13.07
C ARG A 53 12.07 -5.75 13.68
N PRO A 54 13.15 -5.86 12.85
CA PRO A 54 13.15 -5.79 11.39
C PRO A 54 12.45 -6.99 10.75
N SER A 55 11.67 -6.75 9.67
CA SER A 55 11.11 -7.86 8.90
C SER A 55 12.20 -8.63 8.17
N ILE A 56 11.98 -9.93 8.00
CA ILE A 56 12.96 -10.83 7.41
C ILE A 56 13.16 -10.51 5.92
N LEU A 57 14.41 -10.54 5.47
CA LEU A 57 14.77 -10.62 4.06
C LEU A 57 15.09 -12.08 3.75
N TYR A 58 14.16 -12.79 3.14
CA TYR A 58 14.21 -14.22 2.89
C TYR A 58 14.75 -14.54 1.51
N TYR A 59 15.81 -15.35 1.41
CA TYR A 59 16.29 -15.87 0.14
C TYR A 59 15.36 -16.98 -0.35
N ALA A 60 14.63 -16.72 -1.44
CA ALA A 60 13.70 -17.66 -2.06
C ALA A 60 14.48 -18.65 -2.95
N GLU A 61 15.13 -19.63 -2.33
CA GLU A 61 16.09 -20.52 -3.00
C GLU A 61 15.43 -21.38 -4.08
N LYS A 62 14.26 -21.96 -3.79
CA LYS A 62 13.56 -22.81 -4.77
C LYS A 62 13.05 -21.99 -5.94
N MET A 63 12.49 -20.81 -5.67
CA MET A 63 12.04 -19.89 -6.71
C MET A 63 13.23 -19.40 -7.57
N THR A 64 14.36 -19.08 -6.95
CA THR A 64 15.60 -18.71 -7.66
C THR A 64 16.08 -19.81 -8.59
N LYS A 65 16.10 -21.05 -8.12
CA LYS A 65 16.53 -22.21 -8.93
C LYS A 65 15.55 -22.51 -10.07
N ASP A 66 14.26 -22.42 -9.81
CA ASP A 66 13.19 -22.70 -10.79
C ASP A 66 13.20 -21.67 -11.94
N LEU A 67 13.34 -20.39 -11.62
CA LEU A 67 13.33 -19.30 -12.60
C LEU A 67 14.68 -19.13 -13.33
N GLY A 68 15.79 -19.54 -12.72
CA GLY A 68 17.12 -19.68 -13.35
C GLY A 68 17.87 -18.38 -13.67
N GLY A 69 17.33 -17.21 -13.31
CA GLY A 69 17.97 -15.90 -13.47
C GLY A 69 18.53 -15.34 -12.17
N ALA A 70 18.10 -14.13 -11.79
CA ALA A 70 18.56 -13.42 -10.60
C ALA A 70 18.33 -14.21 -9.31
N LYS A 71 19.15 -13.96 -8.29
CA LYS A 71 18.86 -14.33 -6.92
C LYS A 71 17.63 -13.56 -6.44
N ILE A 72 16.62 -14.25 -5.91
CA ILE A 72 15.36 -13.66 -5.49
C ILE A 72 15.29 -13.60 -3.99
N TYR A 73 15.07 -12.39 -3.45
CA TYR A 73 14.81 -12.15 -2.05
C TYR A 73 13.39 -11.63 -1.85
N LEU A 74 12.72 -12.13 -0.82
CA LEU A 74 11.40 -11.66 -0.40
C LEU A 74 11.53 -10.83 0.87
N LYS A 75 11.17 -9.55 0.82
CA LYS A 75 11.03 -8.71 2.01
C LYS A 75 9.69 -9.02 2.67
N ARG A 76 9.73 -9.75 3.79
CA ARG A 76 8.62 -10.44 4.45
C ARG A 76 7.77 -9.51 5.30
N GLU A 77 7.07 -8.54 4.69
CA GLU A 77 6.12 -7.67 5.37
C GLU A 77 4.82 -8.40 5.77
N ASP A 78 4.58 -9.56 5.20
CA ASP A 78 3.51 -10.50 5.56
C ASP A 78 3.64 -11.07 6.97
N LEU A 79 4.84 -11.04 7.55
CA LEU A 79 5.12 -11.51 8.92
C LEU A 79 4.94 -10.43 10.01
N ASN A 80 4.71 -9.18 9.61
CA ASN A 80 4.43 -8.13 10.58
C ASN A 80 3.14 -8.44 11.37
N HIS A 81 3.04 -7.94 12.58
CA HIS A 81 1.76 -7.95 13.30
C HIS A 81 0.67 -7.31 12.42
N THR A 82 -0.52 -7.88 12.40
CA THR A 82 -1.64 -7.65 11.47
C THR A 82 -1.49 -8.28 10.07
N GLY A 83 -0.32 -8.84 9.73
CA GLY A 83 -0.11 -9.64 8.53
C GLY A 83 0.15 -8.86 7.25
N ALA A 84 0.53 -7.58 7.34
CA ALA A 84 0.87 -6.75 6.18
C ALA A 84 1.73 -5.54 6.56
N HIS A 85 2.26 -4.84 5.54
CA HIS A 85 3.06 -3.61 5.68
C HIS A 85 2.30 -2.42 6.30
N LYS A 86 0.97 -2.42 6.27
CA LYS A 86 0.15 -1.27 6.67
C LYS A 86 0.41 -0.78 8.09
N ILE A 87 0.74 -1.69 9.01
CA ILE A 87 0.98 -1.38 10.42
C ILE A 87 2.13 -0.37 10.61
N ASN A 88 3.13 -0.38 9.72
CA ASN A 88 4.27 0.55 9.82
C ASN A 88 3.83 2.01 9.76
N ASN A 89 3.04 2.33 8.74
CA ASN A 89 2.47 3.66 8.54
C ASN A 89 1.48 4.04 9.65
N VAL A 90 0.61 3.09 10.02
CA VAL A 90 -0.42 3.31 11.02
C VAL A 90 0.17 3.68 12.38
N ILE A 91 1.22 2.99 12.83
CA ILE A 91 1.88 3.33 14.10
C ILE A 91 2.36 4.79 14.06
N GLY A 92 3.06 5.19 13.01
CA GLY A 92 3.56 6.56 12.88
C GLY A 92 2.44 7.60 12.89
N GLN A 93 1.39 7.38 12.10
CA GLN A 93 0.26 8.31 12.04
C GLN A 93 -0.55 8.36 13.34
N CYS A 94 -0.81 7.24 14.00
CA CYS A 94 -1.53 7.22 15.28
C CYS A 94 -0.72 7.86 16.42
N LEU A 95 0.62 7.66 16.45
CA LEU A 95 1.49 8.38 17.38
C LEU A 95 1.46 9.89 17.11
N LEU A 96 1.47 10.29 15.84
CA LEU A 96 1.34 11.69 15.46
C LEU A 96 -0.02 12.27 15.90
N ALA A 97 -1.11 11.53 15.69
CA ALA A 97 -2.45 11.90 16.15
C ALA A 97 -2.46 12.13 17.68
N LYS A 98 -1.85 11.22 18.45
CA LYS A 98 -1.72 11.35 19.90
C LYS A 98 -0.92 12.59 20.30
N ARG A 99 0.21 12.88 19.63
CA ARG A 99 1.01 14.11 19.86
C ARG A 99 0.25 15.39 19.51
N MET A 100 -0.69 15.32 18.56
CA MET A 100 -1.59 16.42 18.21
C MET A 100 -2.79 16.56 19.16
N GLY A 101 -2.93 15.70 20.16
CA GLY A 101 -4.04 15.74 21.14
C GLY A 101 -5.37 15.23 20.58
N LYS A 102 -5.36 14.49 19.44
CA LYS A 102 -6.57 13.94 18.86
C LYS A 102 -7.13 12.80 19.71
N LYS A 103 -8.46 12.71 19.78
CA LYS A 103 -9.18 11.68 20.54
C LYS A 103 -9.62 10.51 19.69
N LYS A 104 -9.77 10.75 18.38
CA LYS A 104 -10.33 9.82 17.42
C LYS A 104 -9.44 9.73 16.18
N VAL A 105 -9.36 8.52 15.64
CA VAL A 105 -8.80 8.28 14.32
C VAL A 105 -9.87 7.73 13.38
N ILE A 106 -9.78 8.10 12.12
CA ILE A 106 -10.60 7.50 11.06
C ILE A 106 -9.71 6.94 9.96
N ALA A 107 -10.18 5.91 9.26
CA ALA A 107 -9.48 5.32 8.14
C ALA A 107 -10.45 4.87 7.05
N GLU A 108 -9.99 4.87 5.79
CA GLU A 108 -10.60 4.16 4.68
C GLU A 108 -9.96 2.79 4.53
N THR A 109 -10.69 1.82 3.96
CA THR A 109 -10.10 0.52 3.64
C THR A 109 -10.87 -0.20 2.52
N GLY A 110 -10.16 -0.94 1.66
CA GLY A 110 -10.73 -1.84 0.67
C GLY A 110 -10.59 -3.29 1.13
N ALA A 111 -9.38 -3.87 1.05
CA ALA A 111 -9.11 -5.24 1.53
C ALA A 111 -9.23 -5.42 3.06
N GLY A 112 -9.48 -4.36 3.81
CA GLY A 112 -9.59 -4.39 5.27
C GLY A 112 -8.26 -4.31 6.02
N GLN A 113 -7.12 -4.51 5.37
CA GLN A 113 -5.82 -4.57 6.06
C GLN A 113 -5.43 -3.24 6.70
N HIS A 114 -5.71 -2.11 6.04
CA HIS A 114 -5.46 -0.80 6.64
C HIS A 114 -6.40 -0.52 7.81
N GLY A 115 -7.68 -0.85 7.66
CA GLY A 115 -8.67 -0.73 8.74
C GLY A 115 -8.29 -1.58 9.96
N VAL A 116 -7.92 -2.84 9.76
CA VAL A 116 -7.45 -3.72 10.85
C VAL A 116 -6.22 -3.15 11.53
N ALA A 117 -5.22 -2.67 10.77
CA ALA A 117 -4.02 -2.07 11.35
C ALA A 117 -4.36 -0.82 12.17
N THR A 118 -5.26 0.06 11.65
CA THR A 118 -5.69 1.29 12.34
C THR A 118 -6.47 0.96 13.61
N ALA A 119 -7.45 0.06 13.55
CA ALA A 119 -8.19 -0.41 14.72
C ALA A 119 -7.25 -1.00 15.77
N THR A 120 -6.30 -1.84 15.35
CA THR A 120 -5.31 -2.46 16.24
C THR A 120 -4.53 -1.41 17.02
N PHE A 121 -3.95 -0.45 16.34
CA PHE A 121 -3.07 0.50 17.01
C PHE A 121 -3.81 1.65 17.71
N ALA A 122 -5.00 2.01 17.22
CA ALA A 122 -5.92 2.91 17.94
C ALA A 122 -6.27 2.35 19.34
N THR A 123 -6.59 1.05 19.40
CA THR A 123 -6.84 0.35 20.67
C THR A 123 -5.65 0.43 21.62
N VAL A 124 -4.43 0.21 21.11
CA VAL A 124 -3.18 0.29 21.92
C VAL A 124 -3.00 1.69 22.52
N LEU A 125 -3.37 2.74 21.79
CA LEU A 125 -3.23 4.13 22.23
C LEU A 125 -4.44 4.68 22.99
N GLY A 126 -5.54 3.92 23.09
CA GLY A 126 -6.79 4.37 23.70
C GLY A 126 -7.53 5.43 22.86
N LEU A 127 -7.39 5.39 21.54
CA LEU A 127 -8.07 6.28 20.61
C LEU A 127 -9.37 5.64 20.11
N GLU A 128 -10.43 6.41 19.95
CA GLU A 128 -11.61 5.98 19.21
C GLU A 128 -11.25 5.74 17.73
N CYS A 129 -11.90 4.75 17.10
CA CYS A 129 -11.59 4.39 15.73
C CYS A 129 -12.86 4.13 14.91
N ASP A 130 -13.03 4.90 13.82
CA ASP A 130 -14.05 4.63 12.80
C ASP A 130 -13.37 4.24 11.49
N VAL A 131 -13.89 3.20 10.84
CA VAL A 131 -13.36 2.71 9.56
C VAL A 131 -14.46 2.76 8.50
N TYR A 132 -14.19 3.46 7.40
CA TYR A 132 -15.05 3.54 6.23
C TYR A 132 -14.65 2.47 5.23
N MET A 133 -15.62 1.64 4.81
CA MET A 133 -15.37 0.52 3.91
C MET A 133 -16.53 0.39 2.93
N GLY A 134 -16.25 0.20 1.65
CA GLY A 134 -17.29 -0.03 0.66
C GLY A 134 -18.14 -1.25 1.00
N GLU A 135 -19.45 -1.20 0.77
CA GLU A 135 -20.36 -2.30 1.09
C GLU A 135 -19.96 -3.59 0.37
N GLU A 136 -19.53 -3.51 -0.89
CA GLU A 136 -19.04 -4.67 -1.63
C GLU A 136 -17.76 -5.25 -1.01
N ASP A 137 -16.87 -4.37 -0.55
CA ASP A 137 -15.65 -4.80 0.12
C ASP A 137 -15.93 -5.41 1.50
N THR A 138 -16.94 -4.92 2.24
CA THR A 138 -17.33 -5.53 3.53
C THR A 138 -17.79 -6.97 3.37
N LYS A 139 -18.49 -7.28 2.27
CA LYS A 139 -18.93 -8.64 1.95
C LYS A 139 -17.74 -9.54 1.54
N ARG A 140 -16.86 -9.01 0.67
CA ARG A 140 -15.67 -9.73 0.19
C ARG A 140 -14.66 -10.02 1.29
N GLN A 141 -14.60 -9.19 2.33
CA GLN A 141 -13.60 -9.21 3.39
C GLN A 141 -14.23 -9.26 4.80
N ALA A 142 -15.31 -10.02 4.96
CA ALA A 142 -16.08 -10.13 6.21
C ALA A 142 -15.21 -10.50 7.42
N LEU A 143 -14.18 -11.33 7.26
CA LEU A 143 -13.24 -11.67 8.31
C LEU A 143 -12.50 -10.43 8.86
N ASN A 144 -12.09 -9.51 7.99
CA ASN A 144 -11.42 -8.28 8.42
C ASN A 144 -12.40 -7.30 9.07
N VAL A 145 -13.66 -7.26 8.62
CA VAL A 145 -14.73 -6.49 9.28
C VAL A 145 -14.92 -7.00 10.72
N PHE A 146 -15.02 -8.31 10.89
CA PHE A 146 -15.13 -8.90 12.23
C PHE A 146 -13.91 -8.58 13.11
N ARG A 147 -12.69 -8.65 12.57
CA ARG A 147 -11.46 -8.26 13.30
C ARG A 147 -11.49 -6.80 13.76
N MET A 148 -11.91 -5.87 12.91
CA MET A 148 -12.02 -4.45 13.25
C MET A 148 -13.03 -4.23 14.39
N ASN A 149 -14.20 -4.86 14.33
CA ASN A 149 -15.21 -4.80 15.37
C ASN A 149 -14.72 -5.41 16.69
N LEU A 150 -14.01 -6.54 16.63
CA LEU A 150 -13.40 -7.18 17.81
C LEU A 150 -12.37 -6.29 18.49
N LEU A 151 -11.66 -5.46 17.71
CA LEU A 151 -10.69 -4.47 18.20
C LEU A 151 -11.36 -3.18 18.70
N GLY A 152 -12.68 -3.10 18.70
CA GLY A 152 -13.43 -1.95 19.19
C GLY A 152 -13.62 -0.81 18.19
N ALA A 153 -13.26 -0.99 16.92
CA ALA A 153 -13.54 -0.01 15.90
C ALA A 153 -14.98 -0.12 15.40
N THR A 154 -15.56 1.02 14.98
CA THR A 154 -16.85 1.05 14.28
C THR A 154 -16.61 1.03 12.78
N VAL A 155 -17.13 0.01 12.08
CA VAL A 155 -17.06 -0.08 10.62
C VAL A 155 -18.32 0.51 10.01
N HIS A 156 -18.14 1.48 9.10
CA HIS A 156 -19.22 2.15 8.35
C HIS A 156 -19.27 1.63 6.91
N PRO A 157 -20.24 0.77 6.55
CA PRO A 157 -20.44 0.35 5.17
C PRO A 157 -20.89 1.50 4.28
N ILE A 158 -20.22 1.72 3.15
CA ILE A 158 -20.52 2.79 2.20
C ILE A 158 -21.22 2.22 0.98
N THR A 159 -22.47 2.63 0.79
CA THR A 159 -23.34 2.16 -0.29
C THR A 159 -23.35 3.08 -1.51
N SER A 160 -22.77 4.28 -1.41
CA SER A 160 -22.68 5.24 -2.51
C SER A 160 -21.69 4.80 -3.59
N GLY A 161 -21.90 5.25 -4.83
CA GLY A 161 -21.02 4.96 -5.95
C GLY A 161 -20.99 3.47 -6.31
N THR A 162 -19.80 2.90 -6.40
CA THR A 162 -19.58 1.46 -6.64
C THR A 162 -19.48 0.64 -5.35
N GLY A 163 -19.55 1.29 -4.19
CA GLY A 163 -19.41 0.62 -2.89
C GLY A 163 -18.04 0.01 -2.66
N THR A 164 -16.99 0.63 -3.20
CA THR A 164 -15.58 0.16 -3.11
C THR A 164 -14.67 1.19 -2.44
N LEU A 165 -13.36 0.92 -2.42
CA LEU A 165 -12.33 1.74 -1.77
C LEU A 165 -12.40 3.24 -2.12
N LYS A 166 -12.68 3.60 -3.39
CA LYS A 166 -12.80 5.00 -3.81
C LYS A 166 -13.89 5.73 -3.03
N ASP A 167 -15.04 5.08 -2.87
CA ASP A 167 -16.20 5.67 -2.19
C ASP A 167 -16.00 5.72 -0.68
N ALA A 168 -15.34 4.72 -0.12
CA ALA A 168 -14.87 4.72 1.27
C ALA A 168 -13.92 5.91 1.54
N THR A 169 -12.98 6.18 0.61
CA THR A 169 -12.07 7.33 0.71
C THR A 169 -12.83 8.66 0.67
N ASN A 170 -13.80 8.80 -0.24
CA ASN A 170 -14.65 9.99 -0.32
C ASN A 170 -15.35 10.27 1.02
N GLU A 171 -15.92 9.23 1.66
CA GLU A 171 -16.65 9.39 2.91
C GLU A 171 -15.74 9.66 4.10
N ALA A 172 -14.58 8.99 4.18
CA ALA A 172 -13.57 9.29 5.19
C ALA A 172 -13.11 10.75 5.11
N MET A 173 -12.88 11.28 3.91
CA MET A 173 -12.52 12.70 3.71
C MET A 173 -13.64 13.66 4.12
N ARG A 174 -14.91 13.32 3.84
CA ARG A 174 -16.06 14.13 4.31
C ARG A 174 -16.15 14.14 5.84
N ALA A 175 -16.04 12.97 6.46
CA ALA A 175 -16.07 12.83 7.91
C ALA A 175 -14.91 13.59 8.58
N TRP A 176 -13.72 13.52 7.99
CA TRP A 176 -12.57 14.28 8.47
C TRP A 176 -12.80 15.79 8.36
N THR A 177 -13.29 16.26 7.21
CA THR A 177 -13.59 17.69 7.02
C THR A 177 -14.58 18.23 8.05
N ALA A 178 -15.56 17.42 8.43
CA ALA A 178 -16.57 17.81 9.43
C ALA A 178 -16.05 17.81 10.87
N ASN A 179 -15.01 17.02 11.18
CA ASN A 179 -14.56 16.75 12.56
C ASN A 179 -13.04 16.90 12.74
N ALA A 180 -12.36 17.67 11.91
CA ALA A 180 -10.89 17.74 11.88
C ALA A 180 -10.25 18.25 13.18
N GLU A 181 -11.02 18.92 14.06
CA GLU A 181 -10.54 19.42 15.33
C GLU A 181 -10.14 18.28 16.27
N ASP A 182 -11.01 17.29 16.47
CA ASP A 182 -10.81 16.15 17.40
C ASP A 182 -10.37 14.86 16.68
N THR A 183 -10.50 14.80 15.38
CA THR A 183 -10.31 13.59 14.57
C THR A 183 -9.07 13.69 13.70
N PHE A 184 -8.30 12.61 13.64
CA PHE A 184 -7.16 12.45 12.72
C PHE A 184 -7.50 11.44 11.63
N TYR A 185 -7.27 11.80 10.38
CA TYR A 185 -7.41 10.86 9.28
C TYR A 185 -6.11 10.08 9.07
N VAL A 186 -6.14 8.79 9.38
CA VAL A 186 -5.03 7.85 9.13
C VAL A 186 -5.14 7.35 7.70
N LEU A 187 -4.44 7.99 6.77
CA LEU A 187 -4.54 7.65 5.35
C LEU A 187 -3.68 6.42 5.02
N GLY A 188 -4.29 5.44 4.34
CA GLY A 188 -3.73 4.11 4.15
C GLY A 188 -2.76 3.96 2.99
N SER A 189 -2.57 4.98 2.15
CA SER A 189 -1.69 4.89 0.98
C SER A 189 -0.92 6.19 0.73
N ALA A 190 0.09 6.15 -0.15
CA ALA A 190 0.88 7.33 -0.53
C ALA A 190 0.15 8.21 -1.55
N VAL A 191 -1.12 8.50 -1.25
CA VAL A 191 -2.08 9.30 -2.03
C VAL A 191 -2.58 10.48 -1.18
N GLY A 192 -3.50 11.27 -1.71
CA GLY A 192 -4.12 12.36 -0.96
C GLY A 192 -3.37 13.68 -1.08
N PRO A 193 -3.90 14.74 -0.44
CA PRO A 193 -3.28 16.06 -0.46
C PRO A 193 -1.97 16.06 0.32
N HIS A 194 -1.02 16.89 -0.08
CA HIS A 194 0.14 17.16 0.76
C HIS A 194 -0.32 17.57 2.18
N PRO A 195 0.27 17.03 3.28
CA PRO A 195 1.53 16.28 3.34
C PRO A 195 1.41 14.74 3.34
N TYR A 196 0.22 14.15 3.11
CA TYR A 196 0.01 12.71 3.25
C TYR A 196 0.96 11.81 2.46
N PRO A 197 1.24 12.05 1.15
CA PRO A 197 2.19 11.21 0.42
C PRO A 197 3.57 11.17 1.09
N LEU A 198 4.01 12.31 1.64
CA LEU A 198 5.28 12.43 2.35
C LEU A 198 5.27 11.70 3.69
N ILE A 199 4.19 11.85 4.48
CA ILE A 199 4.01 11.19 5.78
C ILE A 199 4.03 9.68 5.61
N VAL A 200 3.24 9.15 4.67
CA VAL A 200 3.14 7.72 4.40
C VAL A 200 4.49 7.16 3.95
N LYS A 201 5.16 7.84 3.00
CA LYS A 201 6.50 7.45 2.57
C LYS A 201 7.47 7.42 3.75
N HIS A 202 7.47 8.44 4.60
CA HIS A 202 8.37 8.53 5.75
C HIS A 202 8.22 7.32 6.70
N PHE A 203 7.00 7.05 7.16
CA PHE A 203 6.77 5.97 8.12
C PHE A 203 6.90 4.56 7.52
N GLN A 204 6.63 4.40 6.25
CA GLN A 204 6.79 3.13 5.56
C GLN A 204 8.22 2.88 5.06
N SER A 205 9.08 3.90 4.94
CA SER A 205 10.44 3.75 4.41
C SER A 205 11.35 2.85 5.24
N VAL A 206 10.91 2.44 6.43
CA VAL A 206 11.56 1.39 7.21
C VAL A 206 11.77 0.10 6.39
N ILE A 207 10.92 -0.17 5.39
CA ILE A 207 11.02 -1.32 4.49
C ILE A 207 12.32 -1.26 3.67
N SER A 208 12.56 -0.15 2.95
CA SER A 208 13.76 0.00 2.13
C SER A 208 15.04 0.16 2.95
N LYS A 209 14.98 0.89 4.07
CA LYS A 209 16.12 1.05 5.01
C LYS A 209 16.61 -0.29 5.53
N GLU A 210 15.70 -1.14 5.98
CA GLU A 210 16.06 -2.49 6.43
C GLU A 210 16.55 -3.37 5.27
N THR A 211 15.89 -3.32 4.12
CA THR A 211 16.29 -4.09 2.93
C THR A 211 17.71 -3.74 2.52
N ARG A 212 18.04 -2.45 2.43
CA ARG A 212 19.39 -1.97 2.09
C ARG A 212 20.43 -2.51 3.08
N LYS A 213 20.15 -2.36 4.39
CA LYS A 213 21.04 -2.85 5.44
C LYS A 213 21.25 -4.36 5.37
N GLN A 214 20.15 -5.12 5.30
CA GLN A 214 20.18 -6.59 5.27
C GLN A 214 20.94 -7.12 4.05
N LEU A 215 20.76 -6.53 2.86
CA LEU A 215 21.50 -6.95 1.68
C LEU A 215 22.99 -6.64 1.76
N LEU A 216 23.37 -5.49 2.29
CA LEU A 216 24.78 -5.17 2.51
C LEU A 216 25.42 -6.14 3.51
N GLU A 217 24.69 -6.60 4.53
CA GLU A 217 25.17 -7.59 5.49
C GLU A 217 25.25 -9.00 4.87
N MET A 218 24.29 -9.39 4.01
CA MET A 218 24.18 -10.74 3.45
C MET A 218 24.99 -10.95 2.17
N GLU A 219 24.99 -9.95 1.27
CA GLU A 219 25.54 -10.04 -0.09
C GLU A 219 26.70 -9.05 -0.35
N GLY A 220 26.93 -8.11 0.55
CA GLY A 220 27.97 -7.07 0.41
C GLY A 220 27.68 -6.03 -0.68
N LYS A 221 26.48 -6.04 -1.30
CA LYS A 221 26.10 -5.11 -2.36
C LYS A 221 24.63 -4.69 -2.28
N LEU A 222 24.28 -3.63 -3.01
CA LEU A 222 22.89 -3.24 -3.24
C LEU A 222 22.18 -4.23 -4.18
N PRO A 223 20.83 -4.28 -4.19
CA PRO A 223 20.12 -5.06 -5.18
C PRO A 223 20.27 -4.46 -6.57
N ASP A 224 20.18 -5.28 -7.60
CA ASP A 224 20.13 -4.82 -8.99
C ASP A 224 18.72 -4.33 -9.36
N ALA A 225 17.71 -4.89 -8.68
CA ALA A 225 16.33 -4.43 -8.82
C ALA A 225 15.52 -4.62 -7.52
N VAL A 226 14.55 -3.73 -7.30
CA VAL A 226 13.51 -3.88 -6.27
C VAL A 226 12.12 -3.82 -6.92
N MET A 227 11.18 -4.58 -6.37
CA MET A 227 9.88 -4.81 -6.99
C MET A 227 8.76 -4.81 -5.94
N ALA A 228 7.60 -4.24 -6.28
CA ALA A 228 6.42 -4.27 -5.44
C ALA A 228 5.13 -4.15 -6.26
N CYS A 229 4.01 -4.59 -5.70
CA CYS A 229 2.68 -4.35 -6.29
C CYS A 229 2.23 -2.91 -6.05
N VAL A 230 1.35 -2.41 -6.93
CA VAL A 230 0.95 -1.01 -6.94
C VAL A 230 -0.57 -0.90 -7.11
N GLY A 231 -1.25 -0.44 -6.02
CA GLY A 231 -2.59 0.14 -6.07
C GLY A 231 -2.42 1.65 -5.90
N GLY A 232 -2.75 2.23 -4.72
CA GLY A 232 -2.31 3.60 -4.40
C GLY A 232 -0.79 3.75 -4.24
N GLY A 233 -0.06 2.64 -4.06
CA GLY A 233 1.40 2.57 -4.16
C GLY A 233 2.18 2.65 -2.84
N SER A 234 1.55 2.45 -1.66
CA SER A 234 2.25 2.63 -0.38
C SER A 234 3.41 1.67 -0.16
N ASN A 235 3.23 0.36 -0.41
CA ASN A 235 4.33 -0.58 -0.24
C ASN A 235 5.43 -0.36 -1.28
N ALA A 236 5.07 0.01 -2.50
CA ALA A 236 6.03 0.22 -3.57
C ALA A 236 6.88 1.48 -3.34
N ILE A 237 6.26 2.64 -3.02
CA ILE A 237 7.03 3.86 -2.77
C ILE A 237 8.03 3.67 -1.63
N CYS A 238 7.66 2.86 -0.64
CA CYS A 238 8.50 2.63 0.53
C CYS A 238 9.58 1.58 0.30
N MET A 239 9.30 0.59 -0.57
CA MET A 239 10.35 -0.31 -1.05
C MET A 239 11.35 0.43 -1.95
N PHE A 240 10.90 1.44 -2.69
CA PHE A 240 11.74 2.24 -3.58
C PHE A 240 12.52 3.34 -2.85
N ALA A 241 12.04 3.83 -1.69
CA ALA A 241 12.48 5.07 -1.06
C ALA A 241 13.99 5.26 -0.98
N ASP A 242 14.73 4.28 -0.45
CA ASP A 242 16.19 4.36 -0.31
C ASP A 242 16.96 4.00 -1.60
N PHE A 243 16.22 3.69 -2.68
CA PHE A 243 16.80 3.34 -3.98
C PHE A 243 16.41 4.32 -5.09
N ILE A 244 15.56 5.33 -4.82
CA ILE A 244 15.13 6.32 -5.82
C ILE A 244 16.34 7.06 -6.40
N ASP A 245 17.28 7.43 -5.55
CA ASP A 245 18.49 8.18 -5.92
C ASP A 245 19.69 7.28 -6.28
N GLU A 246 19.46 5.94 -6.42
CA GLU A 246 20.47 4.96 -6.81
C GLU A 246 20.24 4.51 -8.26
N PRO A 247 20.85 5.16 -9.27
CA PRO A 247 20.58 4.87 -10.69
C PRO A 247 20.87 3.43 -11.10
N SER A 248 21.76 2.75 -10.36
CA SER A 248 22.11 1.33 -10.59
C SER A 248 21.02 0.35 -10.19
N VAL A 249 20.07 0.76 -9.34
CA VAL A 249 18.97 -0.08 -8.86
C VAL A 249 17.71 0.20 -9.68
N LYS A 250 17.22 -0.80 -10.39
CA LYS A 250 15.94 -0.72 -11.13
C LYS A 250 14.75 -0.80 -10.19
N LEU A 251 13.71 -0.04 -10.48
CA LEU A 251 12.47 0.01 -9.69
C LEU A 251 11.32 -0.53 -10.54
N TYR A 252 10.67 -1.60 -10.08
CA TYR A 252 9.60 -2.27 -10.81
C TYR A 252 8.30 -2.28 -10.03
N GLY A 253 7.22 -1.76 -10.63
CA GLY A 253 5.87 -1.78 -10.10
C GLY A 253 4.96 -2.75 -10.85
N ALA A 254 4.18 -3.56 -10.14
CA ALA A 254 3.17 -4.45 -10.72
C ALA A 254 1.78 -3.84 -10.51
N GLU A 255 1.12 -3.39 -11.58
CA GLU A 255 -0.25 -2.86 -11.56
C GLU A 255 -1.29 -3.98 -11.74
N ALA A 256 -2.50 -3.79 -11.21
CA ALA A 256 -3.60 -4.71 -11.40
C ALA A 256 -4.27 -4.49 -12.76
N ALA A 257 -4.07 -5.41 -13.68
CA ALA A 257 -4.69 -5.41 -15.00
C ALA A 257 -6.02 -6.16 -15.07
N GLY A 258 -6.52 -6.72 -13.96
CA GLY A 258 -7.82 -7.39 -13.92
C GLY A 258 -7.97 -8.43 -15.02
N ASP A 259 -8.99 -8.25 -15.87
CA ASP A 259 -9.25 -9.11 -17.04
C ASP A 259 -8.39 -8.72 -18.28
N GLY A 260 -7.52 -7.71 -18.14
CA GLY A 260 -6.65 -7.17 -19.19
C GLY A 260 -6.85 -5.67 -19.41
N VAL A 261 -5.76 -4.95 -19.71
CA VAL A 261 -5.78 -3.47 -19.87
C VAL A 261 -6.55 -2.97 -21.10
N ASP A 262 -6.89 -3.84 -22.01
CA ASP A 262 -7.73 -3.52 -23.19
C ASP A 262 -9.23 -3.82 -22.96
N THR A 263 -9.59 -4.20 -21.75
CA THR A 263 -10.96 -4.34 -21.26
C THR A 263 -11.37 -3.13 -20.39
N GLU A 264 -12.63 -3.04 -20.01
CA GLU A 264 -13.08 -2.05 -19.02
C GLU A 264 -12.85 -2.50 -17.57
N ARG A 265 -12.33 -3.71 -17.37
CA ARG A 265 -12.18 -4.36 -16.06
C ARG A 265 -10.71 -4.46 -15.66
N HIS A 266 -10.11 -3.33 -15.29
CA HIS A 266 -8.75 -3.22 -14.76
C HIS A 266 -8.61 -2.02 -13.82
N ALA A 267 -7.47 -1.93 -13.11
CA ALA A 267 -7.09 -0.82 -12.23
C ALA A 267 -5.67 -0.28 -12.55
N ALA A 268 -5.19 -0.47 -13.78
CA ALA A 268 -3.84 -0.10 -14.22
C ALA A 268 -3.74 1.40 -14.53
N SER A 269 -3.64 2.23 -13.50
CA SER A 269 -3.71 3.69 -13.59
C SER A 269 -2.48 4.34 -14.22
N ILE A 270 -1.30 3.72 -14.17
CA ILE A 270 -0.10 4.24 -14.87
C ILE A 270 -0.17 3.88 -16.35
N THR A 271 -0.57 2.65 -16.67
CA THR A 271 -0.63 2.15 -18.05
C THR A 271 -1.71 2.84 -18.89
N LYS A 272 -2.90 3.10 -18.31
CA LYS A 272 -4.08 3.60 -19.05
C LYS A 272 -4.64 4.92 -18.53
N GLY A 273 -4.19 5.40 -17.39
CA GLY A 273 -4.72 6.61 -16.76
C GLY A 273 -4.25 7.89 -17.46
N THR A 274 -4.99 8.96 -17.23
CA THR A 274 -4.69 10.31 -17.68
C THR A 274 -4.54 11.25 -16.48
N VAL A 275 -3.93 12.41 -16.70
CA VAL A 275 -3.69 13.38 -15.62
C VAL A 275 -5.00 13.99 -15.15
N GLY A 276 -5.27 13.92 -13.85
CA GLY A 276 -6.47 14.47 -13.22
C GLY A 276 -6.24 14.88 -11.78
N VAL A 277 -7.32 15.25 -11.10
CA VAL A 277 -7.32 15.59 -9.67
C VAL A 277 -8.40 14.77 -8.97
N LEU A 278 -8.00 14.00 -7.96
CA LEU A 278 -8.92 13.24 -7.10
C LEU A 278 -8.33 13.16 -5.69
N HIS A 279 -9.18 13.08 -4.67
CA HIS A 279 -8.79 12.95 -3.26
C HIS A 279 -7.69 13.93 -2.83
N GLY A 280 -7.74 15.16 -3.35
CA GLY A 280 -6.83 16.23 -2.96
C GLY A 280 -5.46 16.24 -3.61
N MET A 281 -5.18 15.41 -4.58
CA MET A 281 -3.92 15.34 -5.32
C MET A 281 -4.11 15.38 -6.84
N LYS A 282 -3.12 15.91 -7.55
CA LYS A 282 -2.99 15.74 -9.00
C LYS A 282 -2.12 14.52 -9.28
N SER A 283 -2.63 13.57 -10.07
CA SER A 283 -1.92 12.33 -10.41
C SER A 283 -2.46 11.72 -11.71
N LEU A 284 -2.17 10.44 -11.96
CA LEU A 284 -2.78 9.65 -13.04
C LEU A 284 -4.01 8.93 -12.51
N PHE A 285 -5.13 9.03 -13.25
CA PHE A 285 -6.40 8.41 -12.88
C PHE A 285 -7.04 7.76 -14.10
N LEU A 286 -7.77 6.67 -13.84
CA LEU A 286 -8.69 6.07 -14.81
C LEU A 286 -9.95 6.93 -14.85
N GLN A 287 -10.08 7.73 -15.90
CA GLN A 287 -11.16 8.69 -16.09
C GLN A 287 -11.55 8.77 -17.56
N ASP A 288 -12.81 9.13 -17.81
CA ASP A 288 -13.31 9.38 -19.16
C ASP A 288 -12.86 10.74 -19.71
N ASN A 289 -13.25 11.05 -20.96
CA ASN A 289 -12.91 12.33 -21.59
C ASN A 289 -13.54 13.56 -20.91
N GLY A 290 -14.54 13.36 -20.06
CA GLY A 290 -15.17 14.40 -19.24
C GLY A 290 -14.49 14.61 -17.89
N GLY A 291 -13.49 13.78 -17.55
CA GLY A 291 -12.81 13.80 -16.26
C GLY A 291 -13.56 13.03 -15.15
N ASN A 292 -14.60 12.26 -15.50
CA ASN A 292 -15.30 11.41 -14.54
C ASN A 292 -14.48 10.15 -14.26
N ILE A 293 -14.30 9.83 -12.99
CA ILE A 293 -13.57 8.63 -12.58
C ILE A 293 -14.35 7.39 -13.00
N MET A 294 -13.70 6.52 -13.74
CA MET A 294 -14.27 5.28 -14.22
C MET A 294 -14.32 4.22 -13.11
N PRO A 295 -15.30 3.31 -13.13
CA PRO A 295 -15.24 2.09 -12.34
C PRO A 295 -13.95 1.31 -12.64
N VAL A 296 -13.37 0.71 -11.63
CA VAL A 296 -12.17 -0.12 -11.74
C VAL A 296 -12.45 -1.52 -11.26
N TYR A 297 -11.57 -2.45 -11.58
CA TYR A 297 -11.71 -3.83 -11.17
C TYR A 297 -10.36 -4.49 -10.95
N SER A 298 -10.26 -5.25 -9.86
CA SER A 298 -9.22 -6.23 -9.58
C SER A 298 -9.79 -7.31 -8.67
N ILE A 299 -9.33 -8.55 -8.83
CA ILE A 299 -9.58 -9.61 -7.86
C ILE A 299 -9.02 -9.22 -6.47
N SER A 300 -8.03 -8.36 -6.46
CA SER A 300 -7.41 -7.81 -5.25
C SER A 300 -8.08 -6.51 -4.83
N ALA A 301 -8.90 -6.56 -3.77
CA ALA A 301 -9.55 -5.38 -3.22
C ALA A 301 -8.56 -4.28 -2.77
N GLY A 302 -7.33 -4.65 -2.41
CA GLY A 302 -6.28 -3.68 -2.02
C GLY A 302 -5.64 -2.95 -3.20
N LEU A 303 -5.82 -3.43 -4.44
CA LEU A 303 -5.35 -2.78 -5.67
C LEU A 303 -6.50 -2.16 -6.50
N ASP A 304 -7.73 -2.31 -6.05
CA ASP A 304 -8.96 -1.83 -6.70
C ASP A 304 -9.15 -0.31 -6.45
N TYR A 305 -8.27 0.50 -7.03
CA TYR A 305 -8.24 1.95 -6.88
C TYR A 305 -7.96 2.63 -8.23
N PRO A 306 -8.73 3.66 -8.61
CA PRO A 306 -8.65 4.26 -9.96
C PRO A 306 -7.49 5.24 -10.15
N GLY A 307 -6.52 5.28 -9.27
CA GLY A 307 -5.42 6.25 -9.32
C GLY A 307 -4.16 5.73 -8.69
N ILE A 308 -3.11 6.56 -8.75
CA ILE A 308 -1.78 6.24 -8.24
C ILE A 308 -1.22 7.39 -7.42
N GLY A 309 -0.34 7.10 -6.46
CA GLY A 309 0.40 8.12 -5.73
C GLY A 309 1.18 9.06 -6.66
N PRO A 310 1.25 10.36 -6.36
CA PRO A 310 1.82 11.36 -7.27
C PRO A 310 3.32 11.16 -7.51
N GLU A 311 4.06 10.61 -6.57
CA GLU A 311 5.48 10.31 -6.75
C GLU A 311 5.69 9.14 -7.72
N HIS A 312 4.79 8.13 -7.71
CA HIS A 312 4.79 7.06 -8.70
C HIS A 312 4.49 7.60 -10.11
N ALA A 313 3.49 8.46 -10.26
CA ALA A 313 3.19 9.11 -11.53
C ALA A 313 4.40 9.89 -12.07
N TYR A 314 5.12 10.58 -11.20
CA TYR A 314 6.35 11.28 -11.56
C TYR A 314 7.48 10.33 -11.97
N MET A 315 7.71 9.25 -11.21
CA MET A 315 8.74 8.25 -11.54
C MET A 315 8.44 7.53 -12.85
N ALA A 316 7.17 7.22 -13.12
CA ALA A 316 6.75 6.65 -14.40
C ALA A 316 7.03 7.63 -15.57
N LYS A 317 6.64 8.90 -15.40
CA LYS A 317 6.83 9.95 -16.43
C LYS A 317 8.31 10.20 -16.73
N THR A 318 9.16 10.15 -15.71
CA THR A 318 10.62 10.39 -15.87
C THR A 318 11.40 9.14 -16.24
N GLY A 319 10.78 7.98 -16.30
CA GLY A 319 11.44 6.71 -16.56
C GLY A 319 12.31 6.21 -15.39
N ARG A 320 12.14 6.78 -14.17
CA ARG A 320 12.89 6.31 -13.00
C ARG A 320 12.40 4.95 -12.50
N ALA A 321 11.13 4.66 -12.68
CA ALA A 321 10.53 3.35 -12.37
C ALA A 321 9.71 2.86 -13.55
N GLU A 322 9.70 1.56 -13.75
CA GLU A 322 8.95 0.87 -14.79
C GLU A 322 7.75 0.15 -14.15
N TYR A 323 6.59 0.22 -14.81
CA TYR A 323 5.36 -0.38 -14.31
C TYR A 323 4.77 -1.33 -15.33
N TYR A 324 4.33 -2.49 -14.86
CA TYR A 324 3.86 -3.58 -15.70
C TYR A 324 2.46 -4.02 -15.28
N PRO A 325 1.52 -4.10 -16.20
CA PRO A 325 0.19 -4.63 -15.94
C PRO A 325 0.25 -6.15 -15.73
N ILE A 326 -0.37 -6.63 -14.67
CA ILE A 326 -0.49 -8.03 -14.29
C ILE A 326 -1.97 -8.39 -14.19
N THR A 327 -2.41 -9.38 -14.92
CA THR A 327 -3.80 -9.86 -14.92
C THR A 327 -4.14 -10.65 -13.65
N ASP A 328 -5.44 -10.75 -13.34
CA ASP A 328 -5.93 -11.56 -12.22
C ASP A 328 -5.48 -13.02 -12.35
N LYS A 329 -5.49 -13.56 -13.58
CA LYS A 329 -5.00 -14.92 -13.85
C LYS A 329 -3.53 -15.09 -13.48
N GLU A 330 -2.67 -14.16 -13.89
CA GLU A 330 -1.24 -14.20 -13.58
C GLU A 330 -0.99 -14.06 -12.07
N ALA A 331 -1.77 -13.21 -11.39
CA ALA A 331 -1.69 -13.04 -9.95
C ALA A 331 -2.12 -14.31 -9.21
N VAL A 332 -3.24 -14.94 -9.58
CA VAL A 332 -3.71 -16.19 -8.96
C VAL A 332 -2.75 -17.35 -9.24
N ASP A 333 -2.28 -17.49 -10.48
CA ASP A 333 -1.24 -18.49 -10.83
C ASP A 333 0.00 -18.30 -9.96
N SER A 334 0.38 -17.07 -9.67
CA SER A 334 1.57 -16.75 -8.85
C SER A 334 1.32 -16.89 -7.35
N PHE A 335 0.10 -16.71 -6.90
CA PHE A 335 -0.34 -17.07 -5.54
C PHE A 335 -0.12 -18.57 -5.30
N VAL A 336 -0.62 -19.41 -6.22
CA VAL A 336 -0.46 -20.87 -6.15
C VAL A 336 1.03 -21.27 -6.30
N TYR A 337 1.73 -20.62 -7.22
CA TYR A 337 3.16 -20.87 -7.45
C TYR A 337 4.01 -20.65 -6.20
N LEU A 338 3.93 -19.47 -5.57
CA LEU A 338 4.71 -19.18 -4.37
C LEU A 338 4.33 -20.10 -3.20
N SER A 339 3.04 -20.41 -3.06
CA SER A 339 2.55 -21.32 -2.03
C SER A 339 3.17 -22.70 -2.15
N ARG A 340 3.29 -23.23 -3.37
CA ARG A 340 3.87 -24.56 -3.64
C ARG A 340 5.40 -24.56 -3.64
N MET A 341 5.99 -23.45 -4.10
CA MET A 341 7.44 -23.36 -4.26
C MET A 341 8.15 -23.10 -2.93
N GLU A 342 7.68 -22.12 -2.16
CA GLU A 342 8.33 -21.67 -0.93
C GLU A 342 7.50 -21.95 0.36
N GLY A 343 6.29 -22.51 0.24
CA GLY A 343 5.42 -22.72 1.38
C GLY A 343 4.87 -21.42 1.98
N ILE A 344 4.82 -20.36 1.17
CA ILE A 344 4.35 -19.02 1.59
C ILE A 344 3.06 -18.72 0.83
N ILE A 345 1.96 -18.50 1.55
CA ILE A 345 0.69 -18.07 0.99
C ILE A 345 0.65 -16.54 0.98
N PRO A 346 0.93 -15.88 -0.16
CA PRO A 346 0.97 -14.42 -0.24
C PRO A 346 -0.43 -13.82 -0.31
N ALA A 347 -0.61 -12.54 0.07
CA ALA A 347 -1.81 -11.81 -0.31
C ALA A 347 -1.93 -11.72 -1.85
N ILE A 348 -3.15 -11.65 -2.38
CA ILE A 348 -3.36 -11.48 -3.84
C ILE A 348 -2.66 -10.20 -4.34
N GLU A 349 -2.64 -9.14 -3.55
CA GLU A 349 -1.87 -7.93 -3.83
C GLU A 349 -0.41 -8.27 -4.13
N SER A 350 0.25 -8.97 -3.20
CA SER A 350 1.66 -9.35 -3.32
C SER A 350 1.91 -10.32 -4.47
N SER A 351 0.90 -11.12 -4.81
CA SER A 351 0.98 -12.08 -5.93
C SER A 351 1.18 -11.41 -7.28
N HIS A 352 0.72 -10.15 -7.45
CA HIS A 352 1.02 -9.36 -8.65
C HIS A 352 2.53 -9.09 -8.77
N ALA A 353 3.21 -8.76 -7.66
CA ALA A 353 4.66 -8.59 -7.66
C ALA A 353 5.39 -9.92 -7.92
N ILE A 354 4.90 -11.04 -7.38
CA ILE A 354 5.46 -12.38 -7.68
C ILE A 354 5.26 -12.72 -9.16
N ALA A 355 4.11 -12.40 -9.75
CA ALA A 355 3.87 -12.60 -11.19
C ALA A 355 4.86 -11.80 -12.04
N LEU A 356 5.13 -10.57 -11.67
CA LEU A 356 6.13 -9.75 -12.36
C LEU A 356 7.53 -10.32 -12.15
N ALA A 357 7.87 -10.78 -10.95
CA ALA A 357 9.16 -11.42 -10.68
C ALA A 357 9.38 -12.67 -11.55
N ARG A 358 8.35 -13.48 -11.78
CA ARG A 358 8.40 -14.64 -12.69
C ARG A 358 8.67 -14.26 -14.15
N LYS A 359 8.34 -13.04 -14.56
CA LYS A 359 8.65 -12.51 -15.90
C LYS A 359 10.05 -11.90 -15.98
N ILE A 360 10.47 -11.17 -14.95
CA ILE A 360 11.72 -10.37 -14.99
C ILE A 360 12.93 -11.18 -14.55
N ALA A 361 12.84 -11.97 -13.46
CA ALA A 361 13.99 -12.68 -12.90
C ALA A 361 14.71 -13.57 -13.92
N PRO A 362 14.01 -14.33 -14.81
CA PRO A 362 14.69 -15.14 -15.84
C PRO A 362 15.52 -14.33 -16.86
N THR A 363 15.23 -13.04 -17.02
CA THR A 363 15.95 -12.15 -17.95
C THR A 363 17.18 -11.50 -17.33
N MET A 364 17.33 -11.61 -16.02
CA MET A 364 18.46 -11.08 -15.26
C MET A 364 19.59 -12.10 -15.17
N LYS A 365 20.80 -11.62 -14.86
CA LYS A 365 21.97 -12.50 -14.68
C LYS A 365 21.89 -13.23 -13.33
N LYS A 366 22.59 -14.36 -13.23
CA LYS A 366 22.61 -15.21 -12.01
C LYS A 366 23.26 -14.58 -10.79
N ASP A 367 24.12 -13.60 -10.99
CA ASP A 367 24.78 -12.82 -9.95
C ASP A 367 24.04 -11.53 -9.58
N GLU A 368 23.00 -11.17 -10.35
CA GLU A 368 22.11 -10.05 -10.03
C GLU A 368 21.10 -10.43 -8.93
N ILE A 369 20.64 -9.44 -8.19
CA ILE A 369 19.73 -9.59 -7.06
C ILE A 369 18.43 -8.84 -7.34
N LEU A 370 17.31 -9.57 -7.26
CA LEU A 370 15.96 -9.03 -7.28
C LEU A 370 15.33 -9.14 -5.89
N VAL A 371 14.89 -8.02 -5.33
CA VAL A 371 14.10 -8.03 -4.08
C VAL A 371 12.65 -7.74 -4.36
N VAL A 372 11.78 -8.61 -3.90
CA VAL A 372 10.32 -8.44 -4.00
C VAL A 372 9.73 -8.09 -2.64
N CYS A 373 8.97 -7.01 -2.54
CA CYS A 373 8.21 -6.69 -1.34
C CYS A 373 6.99 -7.63 -1.23
N LEU A 374 7.06 -8.59 -0.32
CA LEU A 374 5.93 -9.45 0.02
C LEU A 374 5.05 -8.73 1.04
N SER A 375 4.19 -7.86 0.53
CA SER A 375 3.53 -6.81 1.28
C SER A 375 2.46 -7.28 2.29
N GLY A 376 1.94 -8.50 2.12
CA GLY A 376 0.94 -9.08 3.02
C GLY A 376 0.76 -10.57 2.83
N ARG A 377 0.15 -11.21 3.84
CA ARG A 377 -0.17 -12.66 3.83
C ARG A 377 -1.56 -12.93 3.28
N GLY A 378 -1.75 -14.13 2.73
CA GLY A 378 -2.92 -14.51 1.95
C GLY A 378 -4.05 -15.18 2.71
N ASP A 379 -3.99 -15.30 4.05
CA ASP A 379 -5.07 -15.97 4.83
C ASP A 379 -6.46 -15.38 4.53
N LYS A 380 -6.52 -14.07 4.35
CA LYS A 380 -7.76 -13.34 4.00
C LYS A 380 -8.29 -13.65 2.60
N ASP A 381 -7.43 -14.16 1.72
CA ASP A 381 -7.70 -14.28 0.27
C ASP A 381 -8.00 -15.72 -0.16
N VAL A 382 -7.83 -16.69 0.73
CA VAL A 382 -7.99 -18.13 0.42
C VAL A 382 -9.36 -18.43 -0.17
N TYR A 383 -10.44 -17.84 0.37
CA TYR A 383 -11.80 -18.01 -0.16
C TYR A 383 -11.94 -17.41 -1.57
N SER A 384 -11.42 -16.21 -1.80
CA SER A 384 -11.49 -15.54 -3.11
C SER A 384 -10.71 -16.32 -4.17
N VAL A 385 -9.52 -16.84 -3.80
CA VAL A 385 -8.70 -17.67 -4.69
C VAL A 385 -9.38 -19.03 -4.95
N ALA A 386 -9.96 -19.67 -3.95
CA ALA A 386 -10.69 -20.93 -4.12
C ALA A 386 -11.86 -20.74 -5.10
N LYS A 387 -12.67 -19.69 -4.89
CA LYS A 387 -13.78 -19.35 -5.78
C LYS A 387 -13.30 -19.10 -7.22
N TYR A 388 -12.20 -18.35 -7.40
CA TYR A 388 -11.62 -18.11 -8.72
C TYR A 388 -11.18 -19.40 -9.40
N LEU A 389 -10.66 -20.36 -8.63
CA LEU A 389 -10.23 -21.68 -9.12
C LEU A 389 -11.39 -22.69 -9.26
N GLY A 390 -12.64 -22.26 -9.08
CA GLY A 390 -13.82 -23.12 -9.15
C GLY A 390 -13.92 -24.15 -8.01
N LYS A 391 -13.29 -23.89 -6.86
CA LYS A 391 -13.35 -24.73 -5.67
C LYS A 391 -14.30 -24.12 -4.65
N ASP A 392 -15.24 -24.94 -4.17
CA ASP A 392 -16.07 -24.57 -3.02
C ASP A 392 -15.33 -24.98 -1.72
N ILE A 393 -15.13 -24.00 -0.84
CA ILE A 393 -14.57 -24.18 0.51
C ILE A 393 -15.46 -23.52 1.56
N SER A 394 -16.72 -23.19 1.21
CA SER A 394 -17.70 -22.76 2.20
C SER A 394 -17.89 -23.91 3.20
N GLU A 395 -17.79 -23.60 4.49
CA GLU A 395 -18.17 -24.55 5.52
C GLU A 395 -19.65 -24.91 5.32
N GLU A 396 -19.96 -26.21 5.27
CA GLU A 396 -21.31 -26.73 5.36
C GLU A 396 -21.94 -26.40 6.72
#